data_b591b8846ac6e5f838aeb9b7774d7353
#
_entry.id   b591b8846ac6e5f838aeb9b7774d7353
#
_cell.length_a   1.000
_cell.length_b   1.000
_cell.length_c   1.000
_cell.angle_alpha   90.00
_cell.angle_beta   90.00
_cell.angle_gamma   90.00
#
_symmetry.space_group_name_H-M   'P 1'
#
loop_
_entity.id
_entity.type
_entity.pdbx_description
1 polymer ?
#
loop_
_entity_poly.entity_id
_entity_poly.type
_entity_poly.pdbx_seq_one_letter_code
_entity_poly.pdbx_strand_id
1 'polypeptide(L)'
;TEPEILRLAHHIVDEPDLTGLGVLLALNSGLRLGELCALRWSDIDLHAGFLRVEREVQRLYEKGCTKLIVQPPKSESSLRRIPLPADILSLLAAHKPKTAGGVCLLTGTAAPLEPRTMQNRYRALLKRAGVPYRNFHALRHTYATRCIEQNVDVKSVSEMLGHSDVRITLQTYVHVSLRHKQQAVQSICFLPICGSGDLAPSKIPSGAAKTTARQGAAARVS
;
A
#
# COMPACT_ATOMS: atom_id res chain seq x y z
N THR A 1 0.38 4.29 12.31
CA THR A 1 -0.51 3.30 12.92
C THR A 1 -1.93 3.43 12.38
N GLU A 2 -2.75 2.39 12.48
CA GLU A 2 -4.14 2.43 12.01
C GLU A 2 -4.98 3.52 12.69
N PRO A 3 -4.90 3.74 14.01
CA PRO A 3 -5.61 4.84 14.66
C PRO A 3 -5.21 6.23 14.14
N GLU A 4 -3.95 6.44 13.76
CA GLU A 4 -3.48 7.70 13.16
C GLU A 4 -4.11 7.94 11.79
N ILE A 5 -4.22 6.88 10.98
CA ILE A 5 -4.83 6.93 9.64
C ILE A 5 -6.32 7.27 9.75
N LEU A 6 -7.04 6.60 10.64
CA LEU A 6 -8.45 6.86 10.88
C LEU A 6 -8.69 8.30 11.36
N ARG A 7 -7.88 8.79 12.30
CA ARG A 7 -7.96 10.17 12.78
C ARG A 7 -7.73 11.18 11.66
N LEU A 8 -6.73 10.93 10.82
CA LEU A 8 -6.46 11.77 9.66
C LEU A 8 -7.64 11.76 8.66
N ALA A 9 -8.19 10.58 8.36
CA ALA A 9 -9.33 10.45 7.46
C ALA A 9 -10.58 11.15 7.99
N HIS A 10 -10.92 11.00 9.27
CA HIS A 10 -12.02 11.72 9.91
C HIS A 10 -11.85 13.24 9.80
N HIS A 11 -10.66 13.76 10.17
CA HIS A 11 -10.41 15.20 10.05
C HIS A 11 -10.56 15.73 8.61
N ILE A 12 -10.14 14.95 7.60
CA ILE A 12 -10.30 15.33 6.18
C ILE A 12 -11.77 15.33 5.75
N VAL A 13 -12.56 14.38 6.25
CA VAL A 13 -14.00 14.32 5.93
C VAL A 13 -14.76 15.46 6.61
N ASP A 14 -14.39 15.81 7.84
CA ASP A 14 -15.02 16.90 8.60
C ASP A 14 -14.66 18.28 8.05
N GLU A 15 -13.43 18.47 7.57
CA GLU A 15 -12.92 19.72 6.98
C GLU A 15 -12.34 19.47 5.56
N PRO A 16 -13.19 19.22 4.55
CA PRO A 16 -12.74 18.84 3.22
C PRO A 16 -12.05 19.99 2.49
N ASP A 17 -10.84 19.74 2.03
CA ASP A 17 -10.10 20.60 1.11
C ASP A 17 -9.41 19.78 0.02
N LEU A 18 -8.88 20.43 -1.02
CA LEU A 18 -8.19 19.72 -2.12
C LEU A 18 -6.91 19.00 -1.64
N THR A 19 -6.29 19.46 -0.56
CA THR A 19 -5.14 18.82 0.05
C THR A 19 -5.53 17.51 0.71
N GLY A 20 -6.59 17.53 1.52
CA GLY A 20 -7.17 16.36 2.18
C GLY A 20 -7.64 15.33 1.16
N LEU A 21 -8.36 15.77 0.12
CA LEU A 21 -8.79 14.91 -0.98
C LEU A 21 -7.60 14.20 -1.64
N GLY A 22 -6.52 14.94 -1.92
CA GLY A 22 -5.29 14.36 -2.47
C GLY A 22 -4.61 13.37 -1.53
N VAL A 23 -4.61 13.63 -0.21
CA VAL A 23 -4.05 12.72 0.81
C VAL A 23 -4.87 11.43 0.90
N LEU A 24 -6.21 11.50 0.93
CA LEU A 24 -7.07 10.32 0.90
C LEU A 24 -6.86 9.50 -0.37
N LEU A 25 -6.75 10.19 -1.52
CA LEU A 25 -6.46 9.51 -2.78
C LEU A 25 -5.11 8.80 -2.73
N ALA A 26 -4.05 9.44 -2.22
CA ALA A 26 -2.72 8.81 -2.09
C ALA A 26 -2.73 7.61 -1.13
N LEU A 27 -3.49 7.66 -0.03
CA LEU A 27 -3.69 6.55 0.91
C LEU A 27 -4.39 5.35 0.27
N ASN A 28 -5.24 5.58 -0.73
CA ASN A 28 -6.05 4.54 -1.38
C ASN A 28 -5.57 4.15 -2.78
N SER A 29 -4.44 4.70 -3.25
CA SER A 29 -3.88 4.42 -4.57
C SER A 29 -2.37 4.21 -4.58
N GLY A 30 -1.69 4.58 -3.50
CA GLY A 30 -0.23 4.49 -3.43
C GLY A 30 0.51 5.42 -4.39
N LEU A 31 -0.12 6.49 -4.88
CA LEU A 31 0.51 7.47 -5.77
C LEU A 31 1.79 8.06 -5.18
N ARG A 32 2.79 8.27 -6.04
CA ARG A 32 3.97 9.07 -5.68
C ARG A 32 3.58 10.56 -5.59
N LEU A 33 4.29 11.32 -4.78
CA LEU A 33 4.02 12.75 -4.62
C LEU A 33 3.99 13.52 -5.95
N GLY A 34 4.95 13.27 -6.84
CA GLY A 34 5.02 13.92 -8.15
C GLY A 34 3.86 13.52 -9.07
N GLU A 35 3.42 12.26 -9.02
CA GLU A 35 2.27 11.75 -9.76
C GLU A 35 0.97 12.43 -9.27
N LEU A 36 0.77 12.51 -7.94
CA LEU A 36 -0.38 13.20 -7.35
C LEU A 36 -0.40 14.69 -7.71
N CYS A 37 0.74 15.37 -7.67
CA CYS A 37 0.85 16.79 -8.02
C CYS A 37 0.54 17.09 -9.49
N ALA A 38 0.74 16.10 -10.38
CA ALA A 38 0.44 16.19 -11.82
C ALA A 38 -0.96 15.72 -12.18
N LEU A 39 -1.69 15.10 -11.24
CA LEU A 39 -2.96 14.42 -11.52
C LEU A 39 -4.04 15.41 -11.94
N ARG A 40 -4.74 15.08 -13.03
CA ARG A 40 -5.88 15.85 -13.56
C ARG A 40 -7.18 15.11 -13.28
N TRP A 41 -8.27 15.83 -13.26
CA TRP A 41 -9.60 15.24 -13.17
C TRP A 41 -9.94 14.32 -14.37
N SER A 42 -9.37 14.60 -15.54
CA SER A 42 -9.49 13.74 -16.73
C SER A 42 -8.81 12.37 -16.58
N ASP A 43 -7.90 12.22 -15.62
CA ASP A 43 -7.18 10.97 -15.39
C ASP A 43 -8.00 10.01 -14.52
N ILE A 44 -9.10 10.48 -13.94
CA ILE A 44 -9.97 9.72 -13.05
C ILE A 44 -11.26 9.34 -13.82
N ASP A 45 -11.42 8.06 -14.08
CA ASP A 45 -12.63 7.50 -14.64
C ASP A 45 -13.55 7.06 -13.50
N LEU A 46 -14.49 7.94 -13.17
CA LEU A 46 -15.45 7.70 -12.08
C LEU A 46 -16.44 6.58 -12.40
N HIS A 47 -16.71 6.33 -13.70
CA HIS A 47 -17.64 5.29 -14.13
C HIS A 47 -16.98 3.91 -14.11
N ALA A 48 -15.77 3.82 -14.68
CA ALA A 48 -15.02 2.56 -14.71
C ALA A 48 -14.26 2.27 -13.41
N GLY A 49 -14.22 3.23 -12.48
CA GLY A 49 -13.69 3.04 -11.13
C GLY A 49 -12.17 2.97 -11.02
N PHE A 50 -11.44 3.68 -11.88
CA PHE A 50 -9.97 3.70 -11.81
C PHE A 50 -9.38 5.07 -12.10
N LEU A 51 -8.13 5.27 -11.68
CA LEU A 51 -7.30 6.39 -12.09
C LEU A 51 -6.16 5.93 -13.01
N ARG A 52 -5.70 6.81 -13.90
CA ARG A 52 -4.56 6.61 -14.79
C ARG A 52 -3.39 7.47 -14.32
N VAL A 53 -2.23 6.87 -14.22
CA VAL A 53 -0.97 7.57 -13.96
C VAL A 53 -0.25 7.74 -15.28
N GLU A 54 -0.25 8.95 -15.83
CA GLU A 54 0.30 9.26 -17.16
C GLU A 54 1.42 10.32 -17.10
N ARG A 55 1.57 11.00 -15.95
CA ARG A 55 2.55 12.09 -15.80
C ARG A 55 3.00 12.26 -14.36
N GLU A 56 4.15 12.91 -14.21
CA GLU A 56 4.68 13.32 -12.91
C GLU A 56 5.23 14.75 -12.98
N VAL A 57 5.21 15.43 -11.85
CA VAL A 57 5.86 16.73 -11.68
C VAL A 57 7.20 16.50 -11.00
N GLN A 58 8.26 17.02 -11.63
CA GLN A 58 9.59 17.05 -11.06
C GLN A 58 10.15 18.48 -11.04
N ARG A 59 10.99 18.74 -10.04
CA ARG A 59 11.78 19.97 -9.98
C ARG A 59 13.18 19.66 -10.53
N LEU A 60 13.53 20.26 -11.65
CA LEU A 60 14.84 20.15 -12.23
C LEU A 60 15.64 21.45 -11.98
N TYR A 61 16.90 21.27 -11.60
CA TYR A 61 17.84 22.38 -11.50
C TYR A 61 18.62 22.45 -12.82
N GLU A 62 18.47 23.55 -13.54
CA GLU A 62 19.14 23.78 -14.81
C GLU A 62 19.68 25.20 -14.86
N LYS A 63 20.99 25.36 -15.18
CA LYS A 63 21.66 26.65 -15.38
C LYS A 63 21.39 27.68 -14.27
N GLY A 64 21.50 27.28 -13.01
CA GLY A 64 21.31 28.21 -11.88
C GLY A 64 19.84 28.46 -11.49
N CYS A 65 18.86 27.94 -12.24
CA CYS A 65 17.45 28.09 -11.97
C CYS A 65 16.76 26.75 -11.73
N THR A 66 15.74 26.75 -10.88
CA THR A 66 14.92 25.57 -10.65
C THR A 66 13.62 25.70 -11.43
N LYS A 67 13.33 24.76 -12.32
CA LYS A 67 12.09 24.72 -13.10
C LYS A 67 11.22 23.55 -12.66
N LEU A 68 9.92 23.76 -12.64
CA LEU A 68 8.93 22.73 -12.47
C LEU A 68 8.60 22.15 -13.86
N ILE A 69 8.81 20.85 -14.03
CA ILE A 69 8.57 20.18 -15.31
C ILE A 69 7.54 19.09 -15.10
N VAL A 70 6.54 19.06 -15.99
CA VAL A 70 5.58 17.94 -16.11
C VAL A 70 6.09 17.05 -17.23
N GLN A 71 6.32 15.79 -16.93
CA GLN A 71 6.83 14.82 -17.89
C GLN A 71 6.13 13.48 -17.72
N PRO A 72 6.16 12.62 -18.76
CA PRO A 72 5.77 11.22 -18.58
C PRO A 72 6.63 10.55 -17.52
N PRO A 73 6.12 9.53 -16.83
CA PRO A 73 6.90 8.76 -15.88
C PRO A 73 8.14 8.14 -16.54
N LYS A 74 9.22 7.97 -15.78
CA LYS A 74 10.52 7.51 -16.28
C LYS A 74 10.54 6.09 -16.86
N SER A 75 9.58 5.25 -16.50
CA SER A 75 9.49 3.86 -16.95
C SER A 75 8.09 3.55 -17.44
N GLU A 76 7.97 2.65 -18.41
CA GLU A 76 6.67 2.13 -18.89
C GLU A 76 5.85 1.51 -17.76
N SER A 77 6.49 0.83 -16.80
CA SER A 77 5.85 0.27 -15.62
C SER A 77 5.17 1.32 -14.72
N SER A 78 5.56 2.58 -14.85
CA SER A 78 4.92 3.69 -14.13
C SER A 78 3.64 4.19 -14.81
N LEU A 79 3.46 3.92 -16.11
CA LEU A 79 2.19 4.12 -16.81
C LEU A 79 1.24 2.99 -16.40
N ARG A 80 0.22 3.32 -15.61
CA ARG A 80 -0.62 2.29 -15.01
C ARG A 80 -2.02 2.79 -14.70
N ARG A 81 -2.94 1.82 -14.53
CA ARG A 81 -4.29 2.06 -14.01
C ARG A 81 -4.37 1.53 -12.59
N ILE A 82 -4.94 2.29 -11.69
CA ILE A 82 -5.11 1.91 -10.29
C ILE A 82 -6.60 1.92 -9.99
N PRO A 83 -7.21 0.77 -9.63
CA PRO A 83 -8.59 0.71 -9.20
C PRO A 83 -8.79 1.50 -7.91
N LEU A 84 -9.93 2.15 -7.77
CA LEU A 84 -10.27 2.95 -6.60
C LEU A 84 -11.49 2.35 -5.88
N PRO A 85 -11.50 2.36 -4.53
CA PRO A 85 -12.66 1.97 -3.74
C PRO A 85 -13.88 2.87 -4.04
N ALA A 86 -15.10 2.30 -3.94
CA ALA A 86 -16.35 3.00 -4.22
C ALA A 86 -16.53 4.28 -3.40
N ASP A 87 -16.13 4.25 -2.12
CA ASP A 87 -16.24 5.41 -1.22
C ASP A 87 -15.34 6.57 -1.69
N ILE A 88 -14.14 6.25 -2.19
CA ILE A 88 -13.22 7.26 -2.75
C ILE A 88 -13.78 7.83 -4.05
N LEU A 89 -14.37 6.98 -4.91
CA LEU A 89 -15.03 7.43 -6.13
C LEU A 89 -16.20 8.37 -5.84
N SER A 90 -17.02 8.05 -4.85
CA SER A 90 -18.14 8.89 -4.38
C SER A 90 -17.64 10.24 -3.86
N LEU A 91 -16.58 10.24 -3.05
CA LEU A 91 -15.95 11.44 -2.55
C LEU A 91 -15.39 12.31 -3.70
N LEU A 92 -14.70 11.71 -4.65
CA LEU A 92 -14.18 12.41 -5.83
C LEU A 92 -15.31 12.97 -6.70
N ALA A 93 -16.39 12.22 -6.89
CA ALA A 93 -17.57 12.68 -7.67
C ALA A 93 -18.20 13.93 -7.05
N ALA A 94 -18.31 13.98 -5.70
CA ALA A 94 -18.85 15.13 -4.98
C ALA A 94 -17.99 16.39 -5.12
N HIS A 95 -16.68 16.26 -5.36
CA HIS A 95 -15.73 17.38 -5.47
C HIS A 95 -15.34 17.72 -6.91
N LYS A 96 -15.84 16.95 -7.89
CA LYS A 96 -15.49 17.17 -9.29
C LYS A 96 -16.05 18.50 -9.80
N PRO A 97 -15.22 19.42 -10.35
CA PRO A 97 -15.70 20.67 -10.89
C PRO A 97 -16.54 20.42 -12.16
N LYS A 98 -17.51 21.30 -12.44
CA LYS A 98 -18.38 21.21 -13.65
C LYS A 98 -17.56 21.21 -14.94
N THR A 99 -16.46 21.96 -14.98
CA THR A 99 -15.51 22.03 -16.11
C THR A 99 -14.21 21.36 -15.68
N ALA A 100 -14.14 20.03 -15.82
CA ALA A 100 -12.99 19.24 -15.34
C ALA A 100 -11.89 19.01 -16.40
N GLY A 101 -12.11 19.40 -17.66
CA GLY A 101 -11.16 19.19 -18.75
C GLY A 101 -9.85 19.94 -18.53
N GLY A 102 -8.75 19.19 -18.40
CA GLY A 102 -7.41 19.76 -18.20
C GLY A 102 -7.11 20.34 -16.83
N VAL A 103 -8.05 20.33 -15.89
CA VAL A 103 -7.90 20.87 -14.54
C VAL A 103 -7.18 19.88 -13.63
N CYS A 104 -6.13 20.33 -12.94
CA CYS A 104 -5.41 19.53 -11.94
C CYS A 104 -6.23 19.39 -10.65
N LEU A 105 -6.21 18.19 -10.07
CA LEU A 105 -6.97 17.85 -8.87
C LEU A 105 -6.63 18.75 -7.68
N LEU A 106 -5.35 18.99 -7.41
CA LEU A 106 -4.87 19.69 -6.21
C LEU A 106 -4.95 21.21 -6.30
N THR A 107 -5.06 21.79 -7.50
CA THR A 107 -5.05 23.25 -7.70
C THR A 107 -6.40 23.79 -8.14
N GLY A 108 -7.26 22.94 -8.71
CA GLY A 108 -8.48 23.39 -9.35
C GLY A 108 -8.21 24.23 -10.62
N THR A 109 -6.98 24.25 -11.13
CA THR A 109 -6.55 24.99 -12.33
C THR A 109 -5.80 24.08 -13.30
N ALA A 110 -5.41 24.59 -14.47
CA ALA A 110 -4.59 23.84 -15.43
C ALA A 110 -3.14 23.65 -14.97
N ALA A 111 -2.66 24.45 -14.00
CA ALA A 111 -1.30 24.37 -13.49
C ALA A 111 -1.17 23.28 -12.42
N PRO A 112 -0.15 22.42 -12.50
CA PRO A 112 0.11 21.41 -11.47
C PRO A 112 0.58 22.04 -10.16
N LEU A 113 0.38 21.34 -9.04
CA LEU A 113 0.87 21.78 -7.75
C LEU A 113 2.37 21.46 -7.64
N GLU A 114 3.11 22.40 -7.07
CA GLU A 114 4.52 22.20 -6.75
C GLU A 114 4.68 21.18 -5.60
N PRO A 115 5.51 20.11 -5.76
CA PRO A 115 5.63 19.04 -4.77
C PRO A 115 6.03 19.54 -3.37
N ARG A 116 6.89 20.55 -3.26
CA ARG A 116 7.27 21.13 -1.98
C ARG A 116 6.09 21.82 -1.28
N THR A 117 5.24 22.48 -2.05
CA THR A 117 4.01 23.07 -1.55
C THR A 117 3.07 22.01 -1.00
N MET A 118 2.90 20.87 -1.74
CA MET A 118 2.10 19.76 -1.25
C MET A 118 2.66 19.15 0.04
N GLN A 119 3.98 18.98 0.14
CA GLN A 119 4.62 18.51 1.39
C GLN A 119 4.34 19.44 2.58
N ASN A 120 4.39 20.76 2.37
CA ASN A 120 4.12 21.74 3.42
C ASN A 120 2.65 21.71 3.84
N ARG A 121 1.71 21.64 2.86
CA ARG A 121 0.27 21.51 3.12
C ARG A 121 -0.03 20.22 3.88
N TYR A 122 0.56 19.10 3.48
CA TYR A 122 0.42 17.79 4.15
C TYR A 122 0.93 17.85 5.60
N ARG A 123 2.08 18.50 5.86
CA ARG A 123 2.59 18.70 7.22
C ARG A 123 1.63 19.50 8.07
N ALA A 124 1.05 20.58 7.53
CA ALA A 124 0.05 21.40 8.22
C ALA A 124 -1.23 20.59 8.50
N LEU A 125 -1.68 19.77 7.55
CA LEU A 125 -2.83 18.89 7.71
C LEU A 125 -2.61 17.87 8.83
N LEU A 126 -1.47 17.18 8.88
CA LEU A 126 -1.12 16.27 9.98
C LEU A 126 -1.15 16.95 11.34
N LYS A 127 -0.61 18.18 11.43
CA LYS A 127 -0.63 18.97 12.67
C LYS A 127 -2.07 19.29 13.10
N ARG A 128 -2.96 19.71 12.19
CA ARG A 128 -4.37 19.97 12.49
C ARG A 128 -5.10 18.73 12.97
N ALA A 129 -4.84 17.59 12.31
CA ALA A 129 -5.43 16.30 12.66
C ALA A 129 -4.84 15.67 13.95
N GLY A 130 -3.86 16.30 14.61
CA GLY A 130 -3.20 15.74 15.80
C GLY A 130 -2.46 14.44 15.50
N VAL A 131 -1.94 14.28 14.26
CA VAL A 131 -1.21 13.10 13.84
C VAL A 131 0.30 13.41 13.78
N PRO A 132 1.16 12.55 14.36
CA PRO A 132 2.61 12.74 14.29
C PRO A 132 3.11 12.82 12.84
N TYR A 133 4.09 13.69 12.60
CA TYR A 133 4.63 13.86 11.27
C TYR A 133 5.23 12.56 10.72
N ARG A 134 4.81 12.21 9.51
CA ARG A 134 5.39 11.20 8.65
C ARG A 134 5.67 11.83 7.29
N ASN A 135 6.72 11.39 6.60
CA ASN A 135 6.95 11.87 5.25
C ASN A 135 5.81 11.41 4.31
N PHE A 136 5.61 12.13 3.21
CA PHE A 136 4.51 11.83 2.28
C PHE A 136 4.59 10.40 1.70
N HIS A 137 5.79 9.87 1.54
CA HIS A 137 6.00 8.51 1.02
C HIS A 137 5.44 7.42 1.96
N ALA A 138 5.27 7.72 3.24
CA ALA A 138 4.64 6.82 4.20
C ALA A 138 3.19 6.46 3.82
N LEU A 139 2.45 7.34 3.11
CA LEU A 139 1.12 7.04 2.60
C LEU A 139 1.14 5.86 1.62
N ARG A 140 2.11 5.88 0.70
CA ARG A 140 2.32 4.80 -0.26
C ARG A 140 2.74 3.48 0.41
N HIS A 141 3.62 3.55 1.43
CA HIS A 141 3.96 2.37 2.23
C HIS A 141 2.73 1.81 2.95
N THR A 142 1.90 2.68 3.50
CA THR A 142 0.65 2.28 4.15
C THR A 142 -0.29 1.57 3.18
N TYR A 143 -0.50 2.13 1.98
CA TYR A 143 -1.31 1.51 0.94
C TYR A 143 -0.81 0.11 0.59
N ALA A 144 0.48 -0.01 0.32
CA ALA A 144 1.08 -1.28 -0.04
C ALA A 144 1.00 -2.33 1.08
N THR A 145 1.26 -1.94 2.33
CA THR A 145 1.11 -2.81 3.50
C THR A 145 -0.33 -3.31 3.62
N ARG A 146 -1.32 -2.40 3.50
CA ARG A 146 -2.74 -2.75 3.54
C ARG A 146 -3.14 -3.73 2.43
N CYS A 147 -2.68 -3.53 1.20
CA CYS A 147 -2.94 -4.47 0.11
C CYS A 147 -2.45 -5.88 0.45
N ILE A 148 -1.24 -6.01 1.00
CA ILE A 148 -0.69 -7.31 1.39
C ILE A 148 -1.42 -7.91 2.59
N GLU A 149 -1.79 -7.10 3.57
CA GLU A 149 -2.60 -7.54 4.72
C GLU A 149 -4.00 -8.04 4.29
N GLN A 150 -4.52 -7.53 3.19
CA GLN A 150 -5.78 -7.99 2.56
C GLN A 150 -5.56 -9.12 1.53
N ASN A 151 -4.40 -9.78 1.54
CA ASN A 151 -4.05 -10.88 0.66
C ASN A 151 -4.06 -10.54 -0.85
N VAL A 152 -3.87 -9.27 -1.22
CA VAL A 152 -3.62 -8.91 -2.62
C VAL A 152 -2.24 -9.46 -3.00
N ASP A 153 -2.15 -10.15 -4.13
CA ASP A 153 -0.89 -10.74 -4.56
C ASP A 153 0.20 -9.68 -4.82
N VAL A 154 1.45 -10.04 -4.53
CA VAL A 154 2.58 -9.11 -4.55
C VAL A 154 2.84 -8.54 -5.95
N LYS A 155 2.53 -9.30 -7.02
CA LYS A 155 2.69 -8.84 -8.39
C LYS A 155 1.68 -7.73 -8.69
N SER A 156 0.40 -7.92 -8.37
CA SER A 156 -0.64 -6.90 -8.51
C SER A 156 -0.31 -5.63 -7.70
N VAL A 157 0.16 -5.78 -6.45
CA VAL A 157 0.62 -4.64 -5.64
C VAL A 157 1.78 -3.91 -6.32
N SER A 158 2.76 -4.63 -6.86
CA SER A 158 3.91 -4.05 -7.57
C SER A 158 3.46 -3.29 -8.83
N GLU A 159 2.52 -3.83 -9.59
CA GLU A 159 1.93 -3.20 -10.78
C GLU A 159 1.16 -1.92 -10.40
N MET A 160 0.29 -1.97 -9.40
CA MET A 160 -0.45 -0.79 -8.90
C MET A 160 0.48 0.31 -8.38
N LEU A 161 1.59 -0.08 -7.77
CA LEU A 161 2.61 0.86 -7.33
C LEU A 161 3.49 1.38 -8.49
N GLY A 162 3.59 0.68 -9.61
CA GLY A 162 4.50 1.00 -10.71
C GLY A 162 5.96 0.82 -10.30
N HIS A 163 6.28 -0.31 -9.67
CA HIS A 163 7.66 -0.72 -9.45
C HIS A 163 8.17 -1.43 -10.70
N SER A 164 9.36 -1.05 -11.16
CA SER A 164 10.03 -1.71 -12.28
C SER A 164 10.51 -3.12 -11.94
N ASP A 165 10.68 -3.42 -10.65
CA ASP A 165 11.12 -4.71 -10.13
C ASP A 165 10.24 -5.10 -8.93
N VAL A 166 9.60 -6.27 -9.02
CA VAL A 166 8.78 -6.87 -7.95
C VAL A 166 9.58 -7.07 -6.65
N ARG A 167 10.91 -7.26 -6.76
CA ARG A 167 11.81 -7.39 -5.61
C ARG A 167 11.76 -6.18 -4.68
N ILE A 168 11.52 -4.98 -5.20
CA ILE A 168 11.35 -3.77 -4.38
C ILE A 168 10.14 -3.92 -3.45
N THR A 169 9.03 -4.46 -3.97
CA THR A 169 7.83 -4.74 -3.17
C THR A 169 8.12 -5.85 -2.17
N LEU A 170 8.75 -6.95 -2.59
CA LEU A 170 9.09 -8.07 -1.70
C LEU A 170 10.01 -7.65 -0.55
N GLN A 171 11.08 -6.88 -0.80
CA GLN A 171 12.01 -6.42 0.24
C GLN A 171 11.34 -5.54 1.28
N THR A 172 10.37 -4.72 0.87
CA THR A 172 9.62 -3.85 1.79
C THR A 172 8.69 -4.65 2.70
N TYR A 173 8.25 -5.86 2.27
CA TYR A 173 7.20 -6.66 2.94
C TYR A 173 7.65 -8.04 3.44
N VAL A 174 8.96 -8.31 3.51
CA VAL A 174 9.53 -9.57 4.09
C VAL A 174 9.03 -9.83 5.52
N HIS A 175 8.56 -8.81 6.22
CA HIS A 175 8.03 -8.91 7.59
C HIS A 175 6.52 -9.11 7.67
N VAL A 176 5.89 -9.71 6.64
CA VAL A 176 4.48 -10.11 6.72
C VAL A 176 4.29 -11.00 7.95
N SER A 177 3.43 -10.56 8.84
CA SER A 177 3.17 -11.09 10.17
C SER A 177 3.06 -12.62 10.18
N LEU A 178 3.62 -13.26 11.23
CA LEU A 178 3.46 -14.71 11.49
C LEU A 178 1.98 -15.14 11.47
N ARG A 179 1.06 -14.25 11.87
CA ARG A 179 -0.38 -14.46 11.79
C ARG A 179 -0.88 -14.72 10.36
N HIS A 180 -0.38 -13.98 9.34
CA HIS A 180 -0.73 -14.21 7.95
C HIS A 180 -0.28 -15.58 7.46
N LYS A 181 0.95 -15.99 7.84
CA LYS A 181 1.47 -17.33 7.52
C LYS A 181 0.64 -18.42 8.16
N GLN A 182 0.22 -18.23 9.41
CA GLN A 182 -0.65 -19.16 10.13
C GLN A 182 -2.03 -19.29 9.47
N GLN A 183 -2.65 -18.17 9.08
CA GLN A 183 -3.94 -18.18 8.38
C GLN A 183 -3.85 -18.85 7.01
N ALA A 184 -2.80 -18.55 6.24
CA ALA A 184 -2.57 -19.17 4.93
C ALA A 184 -2.38 -20.69 5.05
N VAL A 185 -1.64 -21.17 6.07
CA VAL A 185 -1.44 -22.61 6.30
C VAL A 185 -2.74 -23.32 6.69
N GLN A 186 -3.61 -22.65 7.45
CA GLN A 186 -4.92 -23.22 7.80
C GLN A 186 -5.82 -23.43 6.57
N SER A 187 -5.76 -22.53 5.58
CA SER A 187 -6.56 -22.64 4.35
C SER A 187 -6.09 -23.75 3.40
N ILE A 188 -4.87 -24.27 3.56
CA ILE A 188 -4.30 -25.38 2.75
C ILE A 188 -4.29 -26.71 3.50
N CYS A 189 -5.05 -26.85 4.59
CA CYS A 189 -5.13 -28.11 5.31
C CYS A 189 -5.96 -29.12 4.50
N PHE A 190 -5.35 -30.25 4.14
CA PHE A 190 -5.99 -31.35 3.40
C PHE A 190 -6.59 -32.43 4.31
N LEU A 191 -6.69 -32.20 5.63
CA LEU A 191 -7.38 -33.14 6.50
C LEU A 191 -8.89 -33.07 6.21
N PRO A 192 -9.58 -34.22 6.04
CA PRO A 192 -11.03 -34.21 5.94
C PRO A 192 -11.62 -33.66 7.25
N ILE A 193 -12.27 -32.50 7.18
CA ILE A 193 -12.97 -31.93 8.32
C ILE A 193 -14.20 -32.79 8.54
N CYS A 194 -14.12 -33.80 9.42
CA CYS A 194 -15.31 -34.33 10.06
C CYS A 194 -15.97 -33.21 10.84
N GLY A 195 -17.26 -32.97 10.57
CA GLY A 195 -18.04 -31.87 11.11
C GLY A 195 -17.80 -31.64 12.59
N SER A 196 -17.92 -30.40 12.99
CA SER A 196 -17.76 -29.86 14.34
C SER A 196 -18.36 -30.77 15.42
N GLY A 197 -17.53 -31.58 16.05
CA GLY A 197 -17.89 -32.50 17.13
C GLY A 197 -16.78 -33.51 17.31
N ASP A 198 -16.05 -33.39 18.42
CA ASP A 198 -15.22 -34.43 19.03
C ASP A 198 -14.02 -34.99 18.24
N LEU A 199 -12.96 -34.18 18.12
CA LEU A 199 -11.61 -34.70 18.10
C LEU A 199 -11.17 -34.92 19.57
N ALA A 200 -11.64 -35.98 20.19
CA ALA A 200 -10.97 -36.52 21.36
C ALA A 200 -9.56 -36.93 20.98
N PRO A 201 -8.53 -36.67 21.78
CA PRO A 201 -7.18 -37.07 21.45
C PRO A 201 -7.05 -38.57 21.54
N SER A 202 -7.28 -39.26 20.41
CA SER A 202 -7.05 -40.68 20.30
C SER A 202 -5.54 -40.92 20.38
N LYS A 203 -5.15 -41.63 21.41
CA LYS A 203 -3.86 -42.14 21.81
C LYS A 203 -2.96 -42.42 20.61
N ILE A 204 -1.91 -41.62 20.48
CA ILE A 204 -0.75 -42.00 19.69
C ILE A 204 -0.13 -43.19 20.43
N PRO A 205 0.00 -44.40 19.79
CA PRO A 205 0.65 -45.51 20.46
C PRO A 205 2.12 -45.16 20.68
N SER A 206 2.52 -45.10 21.95
CA SER A 206 3.92 -44.96 22.32
C SER A 206 4.67 -46.23 21.89
N GLY A 207 5.32 -46.19 20.74
CA GLY A 207 6.25 -47.23 20.29
C GLY A 207 7.40 -47.32 21.27
N ALA A 208 7.38 -48.37 22.10
CA ALA A 208 8.43 -48.70 23.02
C ALA A 208 9.74 -48.99 22.22
N ALA A 209 10.70 -48.07 22.32
CA ALA A 209 12.05 -48.36 21.91
C ALA A 209 12.68 -49.36 22.90
N LYS A 210 12.77 -50.61 22.53
CA LYS A 210 13.56 -51.58 23.24
C LYS A 210 15.04 -51.31 23.02
N THR A 211 15.65 -50.65 23.98
CA THR A 211 17.10 -50.51 24.10
C THR A 211 17.67 -51.87 24.54
N THR A 212 18.23 -52.67 23.61
CA THR A 212 19.06 -53.83 23.92
C THR A 212 20.46 -53.33 24.32
N ALA A 213 20.71 -53.31 25.60
CA ALA A 213 22.06 -53.17 26.14
C ALA A 213 22.90 -54.42 25.75
N ARG A 214 23.93 -54.24 24.91
CA ARG A 214 24.99 -55.18 24.74
C ARG A 214 26.12 -54.82 25.68
N GLN A 215 26.22 -55.59 26.76
CA GLN A 215 27.47 -55.75 27.53
C GLN A 215 28.50 -56.46 26.65
N GLY A 216 29.66 -55.92 26.49
CA GLY A 216 30.80 -56.51 25.79
C GLY A 216 32.06 -56.07 26.48
N ALA A 217 32.48 -56.91 27.32
CA ALA A 217 33.75 -57.40 27.82
C ALA A 217 35.01 -56.59 27.47
N ALA A 218 35.73 -56.27 28.54
CA ALA A 218 37.13 -55.89 28.56
C ALA A 218 38.05 -57.00 28.03
N ALA A 219 39.00 -56.62 27.19
CA ALA A 219 40.24 -57.39 27.01
C ALA A 219 41.42 -56.43 27.11
N ARG A 220 42.21 -56.60 28.16
CA ARG A 220 43.61 -56.15 28.28
C ARG A 220 44.43 -57.00 27.30
N VAL A 221 45.45 -56.44 26.66
CA VAL A 221 46.80 -56.99 26.54
C VAL A 221 47.77 -55.93 26.04
N SER A 222 48.84 -55.77 26.82
CA SER A 222 50.23 -55.37 26.52
C SER A 222 50.48 -54.04 25.81
#